data_35a065dcbfefac594dd354ad110bd939
#
_entry.id   35a065dcbfefac594dd354ad110bd939
#
_cell.length_a   1.000
_cell.length_b   1.000
_cell.length_c   1.000
_cell.angle_alpha   90.00
_cell.angle_beta   90.00
_cell.angle_gamma   90.00
#
_symmetry.space_group_name_H-M   'P 1'
#
loop_
_entity.id
_entity.type
_entity.pdbx_description
1 polymer ?
#
loop_
_entity_poly.entity_id
_entity_poly.type
_entity_poly.pdbx_seq_one_letter_code
_entity_poly.pdbx_strand_id
1 'polypeptide(L)'
;MLKDYLSPFAAGLAGHAELRAQQNTSRAVAMLNGDLISNARAQQGGVSARVYRNGVYGFASAVEYDEESVRRVLKAAEENALFLDSRVKKNAPALPVLPGGRKAVDREYTDIPQKDYIEFVRAMDDYLKRKYPALQSRQVVLRHDCMEKLLTVSDGTDSHSIRPRTHLIVRLTAEAD
;
A
#
# COMPACT_ATOMS: atom_id res chain seq x y z
N MET A 1 5.80 -2.83 10.78
CA MET A 1 6.13 -3.63 9.59
C MET A 1 5.36 -4.94 9.66
N LEU A 2 4.82 -5.39 8.53
CA LEU A 2 3.97 -6.59 8.41
C LEU A 2 4.76 -7.90 8.24
N LYS A 3 6.08 -7.86 8.27
CA LYS A 3 6.96 -9.00 7.99
C LYS A 3 6.54 -10.25 8.78
N ASP A 4 6.46 -11.38 8.08
CA ASP A 4 6.08 -12.70 8.60
C ASP A 4 4.64 -12.82 9.18
N TYR A 5 3.81 -11.80 9.06
CA TYR A 5 2.46 -11.78 9.60
C TYR A 5 1.54 -12.89 9.02
N LEU A 6 1.67 -13.20 7.74
CA LEU A 6 0.84 -14.22 7.06
C LEU A 6 1.44 -15.63 7.09
N SER A 7 2.70 -15.79 7.44
CA SER A 7 3.39 -17.10 7.43
C SER A 7 2.67 -18.21 8.22
N PRO A 8 2.04 -17.95 9.39
CA PRO A 8 1.33 -18.98 10.14
C PRO A 8 0.10 -19.54 9.41
N PHE A 9 -0.45 -18.80 8.44
CA PHE A 9 -1.67 -19.19 7.71
C PHE A 9 -1.37 -19.92 6.39
N ALA A 10 -0.11 -19.92 5.94
CA ALA A 10 0.28 -20.54 4.67
C ALA A 10 -0.03 -22.03 4.61
N ALA A 11 0.19 -22.75 5.71
CA ALA A 11 -0.04 -24.20 5.77
C ALA A 11 -1.54 -24.61 5.74
N GLY A 12 -2.46 -23.65 5.94
CA GLY A 12 -3.89 -23.90 5.95
C GLY A 12 -4.59 -23.59 4.62
N LEU A 13 -3.85 -23.15 3.60
CA LEU A 13 -4.44 -22.78 2.31
C LEU A 13 -4.72 -24.02 1.47
N ALA A 14 -6.00 -24.28 1.17
CA ALA A 14 -6.44 -25.39 0.34
C ALA A 14 -6.70 -24.94 -1.09
N GLY A 15 -6.36 -25.78 -2.08
CA GLY A 15 -6.52 -25.47 -3.50
C GLY A 15 -5.62 -24.29 -3.89
N HIS A 16 -6.08 -23.42 -4.81
CA HIS A 16 -5.39 -22.16 -5.10
C HIS A 16 -5.99 -21.01 -4.28
N ALA A 17 -5.28 -20.62 -3.27
CA ALA A 17 -5.67 -19.52 -2.38
C ALA A 17 -4.52 -18.54 -2.19
N GLU A 18 -4.85 -17.26 -2.10
CA GLU A 18 -3.93 -16.17 -1.87
C GLU A 18 -4.37 -15.39 -0.63
N LEU A 19 -3.43 -15.12 0.26
CA LEU A 19 -3.60 -14.17 1.36
C LEU A 19 -2.70 -12.96 1.11
N ARG A 20 -3.25 -11.79 1.29
CA ARG A 20 -2.52 -10.52 1.18
C ARG A 20 -2.77 -9.65 2.40
N ALA A 21 -1.71 -9.13 2.99
CA ALA A 21 -1.77 -7.99 3.88
C ALA A 21 -1.11 -6.79 3.21
N GLN A 22 -1.70 -5.61 3.33
CA GLN A 22 -1.16 -4.39 2.76
C GLN A 22 -1.37 -3.24 3.71
N GLN A 23 -0.33 -2.43 3.90
CA GLN A 23 -0.37 -1.20 4.65
C GLN A 23 0.20 -0.06 3.81
N ASN A 24 -0.57 1.01 3.66
CA ASN A 24 -0.15 2.24 3.01
C ASN A 24 -0.05 3.33 4.08
N THR A 25 1.10 3.97 4.19
CA THR A 25 1.29 5.17 5.00
C THR A 25 1.54 6.35 4.07
N SER A 26 0.94 7.48 4.36
CA SER A 26 1.17 8.70 3.60
C SER A 26 1.38 9.90 4.51
N ARG A 27 2.21 10.82 4.06
CA ARG A 27 2.46 12.12 4.69
C ARG A 27 2.45 13.19 3.62
N ALA A 28 1.88 14.33 3.93
CA ALA A 28 1.86 15.47 3.04
C ALA A 28 2.05 16.75 3.84
N VAL A 29 2.92 17.62 3.34
CA VAL A 29 3.12 18.96 3.84
C VAL A 29 3.09 19.91 2.66
N ALA A 30 2.35 20.99 2.76
CA ALA A 30 2.31 22.02 1.73
C ALA A 30 2.41 23.41 2.36
N MET A 31 3.24 24.25 1.76
CA MET A 31 3.34 25.69 2.06
C MET A 31 3.00 26.52 0.83
N LEU A 32 2.38 27.66 1.08
CA LEU A 32 2.11 28.71 0.10
C LEU A 32 2.62 30.04 0.65
N ASN A 33 3.60 30.63 -0.02
CA ASN A 33 4.21 31.90 0.38
C ASN A 33 4.71 31.97 1.84
N GLY A 34 5.16 30.84 2.40
CA GLY A 34 5.63 30.73 3.78
C GLY A 34 4.57 30.22 4.77
N ASP A 35 3.29 30.20 4.39
CA ASP A 35 2.22 29.72 5.23
C ASP A 35 1.99 28.21 5.05
N LEU A 36 1.88 27.49 6.17
CA LEU A 36 1.58 26.07 6.18
C LEU A 36 0.09 25.86 5.85
N ILE A 37 -0.21 25.42 4.62
CA ILE A 37 -1.59 25.23 4.16
C ILE A 37 -2.08 23.78 4.26
N SER A 38 -1.16 22.82 4.43
CA SER A 38 -1.51 21.40 4.64
C SER A 38 -0.43 20.69 5.45
N ASN A 39 -0.87 19.91 6.43
CA ASN A 39 -0.05 19.00 7.22
C ASN A 39 -0.88 17.78 7.54
N ALA A 40 -0.70 16.71 6.76
CA ALA A 40 -1.52 15.50 6.82
C ALA A 40 -0.68 14.24 6.99
N ARG A 41 -1.21 13.31 7.76
CA ARG A 41 -0.72 11.94 7.90
C ARG A 41 -1.90 11.00 7.81
N ALA A 42 -1.77 9.93 7.03
CA ALA A 42 -2.78 8.87 6.94
C ALA A 42 -2.11 7.50 6.92
N GLN A 43 -2.82 6.52 7.43
CA GLN A 43 -2.47 5.11 7.35
C GLN A 43 -3.72 4.33 6.99
N GLN A 44 -3.63 3.50 5.96
CA GLN A 44 -4.71 2.65 5.48
C GLN A 44 -4.17 1.29 5.14
N GLY A 45 -4.96 0.27 5.34
CA GLY A 45 -4.56 -1.08 5.00
C GLY A 45 -5.57 -2.11 5.45
N GLY A 46 -5.18 -3.37 5.39
CA GLY A 46 -6.00 -4.49 5.78
C GLY A 46 -5.46 -5.80 5.23
N VAL A 47 -6.24 -6.84 5.43
CA VAL A 47 -5.99 -8.18 4.95
C VAL A 47 -7.07 -8.58 3.93
N SER A 48 -6.69 -9.37 2.94
CA SER A 48 -7.63 -9.92 1.96
C SER A 48 -7.27 -11.36 1.59
N ALA A 49 -8.27 -12.13 1.21
CA ALA A 49 -8.11 -13.45 0.66
C ALA A 49 -8.77 -13.56 -0.71
N ARG A 50 -8.19 -14.37 -1.58
CA ARG A 50 -8.73 -14.74 -2.88
C ARG A 50 -8.60 -16.27 -3.06
N VAL A 51 -9.71 -16.93 -3.38
CA VAL A 51 -9.75 -18.37 -3.57
C VAL A 51 -10.26 -18.66 -4.97
N TYR A 52 -9.54 -19.50 -5.72
CA TYR A 52 -9.96 -19.99 -7.03
C TYR A 52 -10.71 -21.32 -6.91
N ARG A 53 -11.80 -21.45 -7.66
CA ARG A 53 -12.56 -22.69 -7.78
C ARG A 53 -13.19 -22.81 -9.18
N ASN A 54 -12.87 -23.85 -9.93
CA ASN A 54 -13.51 -24.22 -11.20
C ASN A 54 -13.72 -23.07 -12.19
N GLY A 55 -12.79 -22.11 -12.29
CA GLY A 55 -12.86 -20.96 -13.20
C GLY A 55 -13.45 -19.69 -12.63
N VAL A 56 -13.79 -19.66 -11.35
CA VAL A 56 -14.25 -18.47 -10.63
C VAL A 56 -13.34 -18.14 -9.47
N TYR A 57 -13.39 -16.89 -9.03
CA TYR A 57 -12.68 -16.43 -7.84
C TYR A 57 -13.66 -15.90 -6.80
N GLY A 58 -13.53 -16.36 -5.56
CA GLY A 58 -14.10 -15.71 -4.40
C GLY A 58 -13.09 -14.73 -3.80
N PHE A 59 -13.56 -13.63 -3.25
CA PHE A 59 -12.77 -12.61 -2.62
C PHE A 59 -13.43 -12.09 -1.36
N ALA A 60 -12.63 -11.79 -0.34
CA ALA A 60 -13.06 -11.06 0.85
C ALA A 60 -11.90 -10.23 1.40
N SER A 61 -12.22 -9.17 2.15
CA SER A 61 -11.24 -8.30 2.79
C SER A 61 -11.74 -7.76 4.13
N ALA A 62 -10.81 -7.38 5.00
CA ALA A 62 -11.05 -6.72 6.28
C ALA A 62 -9.97 -5.65 6.52
N VAL A 63 -10.28 -4.66 7.33
CA VAL A 63 -9.34 -3.57 7.65
C VAL A 63 -8.44 -3.91 8.83
N GLU A 64 -8.83 -4.87 9.65
CA GLU A 64 -8.06 -5.36 10.79
C GLU A 64 -6.96 -6.33 10.33
N TYR A 65 -5.89 -6.40 11.12
CA TYR A 65 -4.72 -7.26 10.88
C TYR A 65 -4.61 -8.42 11.88
N ASP A 66 -5.64 -8.68 12.70
CA ASP A 66 -5.61 -9.76 13.66
C ASP A 66 -5.84 -11.13 13.01
N GLU A 67 -5.51 -12.17 13.73
CA GLU A 67 -5.63 -13.56 13.30
C GLU A 67 -7.07 -13.95 12.97
N GLU A 68 -8.04 -13.43 13.73
CA GLU A 68 -9.47 -13.69 13.50
C GLU A 68 -9.91 -13.13 12.15
N SER A 69 -9.48 -11.91 11.82
CA SER A 69 -9.78 -11.28 10.54
C SER A 69 -9.15 -12.03 9.37
N VAL A 70 -7.94 -12.57 9.50
CA VAL A 70 -7.34 -13.44 8.46
C VAL A 70 -8.18 -14.68 8.24
N ARG A 71 -8.58 -15.38 9.31
CA ARG A 71 -9.43 -16.58 9.22
C ARG A 71 -10.80 -16.26 8.62
N ARG A 72 -11.41 -15.16 9.05
CA ARG A 72 -12.71 -14.69 8.55
C ARG A 72 -12.68 -14.39 7.06
N VAL A 73 -11.69 -13.64 6.57
CA VAL A 73 -11.60 -13.30 5.14
C VAL A 73 -11.29 -14.51 4.28
N LEU A 74 -10.48 -15.44 4.77
CA LEU A 74 -10.20 -16.69 4.06
C LEU A 74 -11.48 -17.52 3.90
N LYS A 75 -12.22 -17.73 4.98
CA LYS A 75 -13.49 -18.45 4.98
C LYS A 75 -14.51 -17.78 4.05
N ALA A 76 -14.67 -16.46 4.15
CA ALA A 76 -15.61 -15.71 3.31
C ALA A 76 -15.23 -15.75 1.83
N ALA A 77 -13.95 -15.70 1.49
CA ALA A 77 -13.49 -15.86 0.11
C ALA A 77 -13.79 -17.27 -0.45
N GLU A 78 -13.62 -18.31 0.38
CA GLU A 78 -13.95 -19.69 0.02
C GLU A 78 -15.47 -19.87 -0.21
N GLU A 79 -16.31 -19.36 0.69
CA GLU A 79 -17.76 -19.37 0.56
C GLU A 79 -18.22 -18.61 -0.70
N ASN A 80 -17.64 -17.47 -0.99
CA ASN A 80 -17.90 -16.70 -2.21
C ASN A 80 -17.49 -17.46 -3.48
N ALA A 81 -16.37 -18.18 -3.47
CA ALA A 81 -15.95 -19.01 -4.59
C ALA A 81 -16.92 -20.18 -4.82
N LEU A 82 -17.36 -20.84 -3.76
CA LEU A 82 -18.37 -21.90 -3.79
C LEU A 82 -19.71 -21.41 -4.36
N PHE A 83 -20.17 -20.26 -3.88
CA PHE A 83 -21.41 -19.65 -4.37
C PHE A 83 -21.33 -19.33 -5.87
N LEU A 84 -20.26 -18.69 -6.31
CA LEU A 84 -20.07 -18.34 -7.73
C LEU A 84 -19.93 -19.59 -8.60
N ASP A 85 -19.20 -20.61 -8.15
CA ASP A 85 -19.06 -21.89 -8.87
C ASP A 85 -20.44 -22.53 -9.09
N SER A 86 -21.29 -22.57 -8.06
CA SER A 86 -22.65 -23.14 -8.15
C SER A 86 -23.54 -22.43 -9.18
N ARG A 87 -23.31 -21.13 -9.41
CA ARG A 87 -24.11 -20.29 -10.31
C ARG A 87 -23.56 -20.25 -11.74
N VAL A 88 -22.24 -20.08 -11.86
CA VAL A 88 -21.59 -19.85 -13.18
C VAL A 88 -21.28 -21.16 -13.89
N LYS A 89 -20.92 -22.22 -13.15
CA LYS A 89 -20.63 -23.59 -13.67
C LYS A 89 -19.67 -23.62 -14.85
N LYS A 90 -18.59 -22.81 -14.76
CA LYS A 90 -17.54 -22.77 -15.81
C LYS A 90 -16.83 -24.11 -15.98
N ASN A 91 -16.72 -24.87 -14.88
CA ASN A 91 -16.04 -26.20 -14.86
C ASN A 91 -14.61 -26.12 -15.43
N ALA A 92 -13.92 -24.98 -15.26
CA ALA A 92 -12.55 -24.84 -15.72
C ALA A 92 -11.61 -25.67 -14.83
N PRO A 93 -10.49 -26.18 -15.40
CA PRO A 93 -9.54 -26.97 -14.64
C PRO A 93 -8.90 -26.16 -13.50
N ALA A 94 -8.26 -26.89 -12.58
CA ALA A 94 -7.41 -26.28 -11.57
C ALA A 94 -6.33 -25.40 -12.22
N LEU A 95 -5.94 -24.34 -11.54
CA LEU A 95 -4.82 -23.52 -11.99
C LEU A 95 -3.52 -24.34 -11.98
N PRO A 96 -2.61 -24.09 -12.92
CA PRO A 96 -1.31 -24.74 -12.90
C PRO A 96 -0.57 -24.40 -11.61
N VAL A 97 0.00 -25.41 -10.97
CA VAL A 97 0.88 -25.20 -9.82
C VAL A 97 2.20 -24.64 -10.35
N LEU A 98 2.50 -23.42 -10.00
CA LEU A 98 3.79 -22.80 -10.30
C LEU A 98 4.78 -23.15 -9.19
N PRO A 99 6.09 -23.21 -9.50
CA PRO A 99 7.09 -23.39 -8.47
C PRO A 99 7.03 -22.18 -7.52
N GLY A 100 6.64 -22.43 -6.27
CA GLY A 100 6.63 -21.44 -5.21
C GLY A 100 8.04 -20.93 -4.92
N GLY A 101 8.12 -19.80 -4.27
CA GLY A 101 9.39 -19.22 -3.87
C GLY A 101 9.23 -18.05 -2.92
N ARG A 102 10.27 -17.79 -2.13
CA ARG A 102 10.29 -16.63 -1.24
C ARG A 102 11.04 -15.48 -1.90
N LYS A 103 10.41 -14.30 -1.93
CA LYS A 103 11.01 -13.06 -2.43
C LYS A 103 10.74 -11.92 -1.48
N ALA A 104 11.80 -11.32 -0.96
CA ALA A 104 11.74 -10.05 -0.23
C ALA A 104 12.36 -8.94 -1.09
N VAL A 105 11.66 -7.82 -1.22
CA VAL A 105 12.15 -6.59 -1.85
C VAL A 105 11.96 -5.47 -0.84
N ASP A 106 12.81 -5.47 0.16
CA ASP A 106 12.83 -4.45 1.20
C ASP A 106 13.78 -3.35 0.76
N ARG A 107 13.25 -2.14 0.61
CA ARG A 107 14.09 -0.95 0.55
C ARG A 107 14.27 -0.45 1.96
N GLU A 108 15.44 0.07 2.26
CA GLU A 108 15.66 0.78 3.52
C GLU A 108 14.60 1.85 3.67
N TYR A 109 13.81 1.73 4.72
CA TYR A 109 12.77 2.69 5.07
C TYR A 109 13.01 3.17 6.49
N THR A 110 13.34 4.45 6.61
CA THR A 110 13.41 5.14 7.89
C THR A 110 12.14 5.97 8.06
N ASP A 111 11.43 5.77 9.15
CA ASP A 111 10.27 6.61 9.48
C ASP A 111 10.75 7.99 9.94
N ILE A 112 10.71 8.96 9.04
CA ILE A 112 11.10 10.35 9.30
C ILE A 112 9.99 11.05 10.08
N PRO A 113 10.29 11.76 11.19
CA PRO A 113 9.30 12.51 11.94
C PRO A 113 8.56 13.56 11.08
N GLN A 114 7.28 13.78 11.35
CA GLN A 114 6.48 14.78 10.62
C GLN A 114 7.07 16.18 10.69
N LYS A 115 7.72 16.51 11.80
CA LYS A 115 8.41 17.77 12.00
C LYS A 115 9.47 18.02 10.93
N ASP A 116 10.25 17.00 10.58
CA ASP A 116 11.36 17.13 9.62
C ASP A 116 10.83 17.40 8.20
N TYR A 117 9.66 16.86 7.85
CA TYR A 117 8.97 17.20 6.59
C TYR A 117 8.58 18.67 6.56
N ILE A 118 8.06 19.22 7.67
CA ILE A 118 7.67 20.62 7.77
C ILE A 118 8.92 21.53 7.68
N GLU A 119 9.99 21.18 8.39
CA GLU A 119 11.24 21.93 8.37
C GLU A 119 11.88 21.95 6.99
N PHE A 120 11.87 20.82 6.29
CA PHE A 120 12.37 20.73 4.92
C PHE A 120 11.57 21.63 3.95
N VAL A 121 10.23 21.57 3.99
CA VAL A 121 9.37 22.40 3.12
C VAL A 121 9.56 23.87 3.41
N ARG A 122 9.69 24.25 4.70
CA ARG A 122 9.98 25.63 5.12
C ARG A 122 11.33 26.11 4.60
N ALA A 123 12.37 25.32 4.78
CA ALA A 123 13.71 25.67 4.28
C ALA A 123 13.73 25.86 2.76
N MET A 124 12.95 25.07 2.02
CA MET A 124 12.80 25.20 0.57
C MET A 124 12.07 26.49 0.19
N ASP A 125 10.94 26.82 0.84
CA ASP A 125 10.21 28.07 0.58
C ASP A 125 11.08 29.30 0.92
N ASP A 126 11.78 29.28 2.04
CA ASP A 126 12.71 30.34 2.45
C ASP A 126 13.85 30.52 1.43
N TYR A 127 14.39 29.43 0.90
CA TYR A 127 15.38 29.49 -0.17
C TYR A 127 14.81 30.18 -1.43
N LEU A 128 13.64 29.78 -1.87
CA LEU A 128 12.97 30.35 -3.04
C LEU A 128 12.66 31.82 -2.85
N LYS A 129 12.17 32.22 -1.67
CA LYS A 129 11.89 33.61 -1.30
C LYS A 129 13.14 34.51 -1.40
N ARG A 130 14.27 34.02 -0.88
CA ARG A 130 15.53 34.79 -0.94
C ARG A 130 16.11 34.87 -2.35
N LYS A 131 16.04 33.75 -3.10
CA LYS A 131 16.67 33.68 -4.43
C LYS A 131 15.85 34.35 -5.52
N TYR A 132 14.53 34.36 -5.39
CA TYR A 132 13.59 34.86 -6.40
C TYR A 132 12.54 35.77 -5.76
N PRO A 133 12.91 36.94 -5.31
CA PRO A 133 12.02 37.86 -4.56
C PRO A 133 10.86 38.41 -5.41
N ALA A 134 10.98 38.41 -6.75
CA ALA A 134 9.94 38.88 -7.68
C ALA A 134 8.82 37.88 -7.93
N LEU A 135 8.88 36.69 -7.37
CA LEU A 135 7.80 35.72 -7.54
C LEU A 135 6.52 36.17 -6.83
N GLN A 136 5.42 36.17 -7.55
CA GLN A 136 4.08 36.46 -7.06
C GLN A 136 3.59 35.38 -6.07
N SER A 137 3.87 34.13 -6.39
CA SER A 137 3.48 33.00 -5.55
C SER A 137 4.49 31.86 -5.61
N ARG A 138 4.66 31.21 -4.47
CA ARG A 138 5.50 30.03 -4.30
C ARG A 138 4.71 28.98 -3.53
N GLN A 139 4.48 27.83 -4.14
CA GLN A 139 3.89 26.68 -3.47
C GLN A 139 4.91 25.56 -3.45
N VAL A 140 5.22 25.07 -2.25
CA VAL A 140 6.08 23.90 -2.03
C VAL A 140 5.26 22.78 -1.41
N VAL A 141 5.20 21.64 -2.07
CA VAL A 141 4.45 20.46 -1.60
C VAL A 141 5.40 19.27 -1.53
N LEU A 142 5.50 18.68 -0.35
CA LEU A 142 6.19 17.42 -0.12
C LEU A 142 5.16 16.35 0.19
N ARG A 143 5.17 15.28 -0.61
CA ARG A 143 4.36 14.08 -0.39
C ARG A 143 5.27 12.88 -0.26
N HIS A 144 5.03 12.09 0.78
CA HIS A 144 5.68 10.80 0.97
C HIS A 144 4.62 9.73 1.13
N ASP A 145 4.76 8.64 0.39
CA ASP A 145 3.98 7.42 0.58
C ASP A 145 4.90 6.21 0.72
N CYS A 146 4.52 5.31 1.59
CA CYS A 146 5.16 4.02 1.73
C CYS A 146 4.10 2.92 1.69
N MET A 147 4.29 1.98 0.78
CA MET A 147 3.43 0.82 0.64
C MET A 147 4.19 -0.43 1.08
N GLU A 148 3.69 -1.09 2.11
CA GLU A 148 4.15 -2.41 2.55
C GLU A 148 3.13 -3.47 2.15
N LYS A 149 3.60 -4.57 1.56
CA LYS A 149 2.78 -5.69 1.10
C LYS A 149 3.40 -7.01 1.50
N LEU A 150 2.55 -7.90 1.98
CA LEU A 150 2.79 -9.33 2.10
C LEU A 150 1.84 -10.07 1.17
N LEU A 151 2.31 -11.11 0.53
CA LEU A 151 1.52 -12.04 -0.25
C LEU A 151 1.99 -13.47 0.04
N THR A 152 1.07 -14.32 0.43
CA THR A 152 1.29 -15.75 0.62
C THR A 152 0.28 -16.50 -0.24
N VAL A 153 0.75 -17.48 -1.01
CA VAL A 153 -0.07 -18.30 -1.92
C VAL A 153 0.09 -19.77 -1.56
N SER A 154 -0.96 -20.55 -1.79
CA SER A 154 -0.99 -22.00 -1.52
C SER A 154 0.06 -22.81 -2.30
N ASP A 155 0.64 -22.26 -3.37
CA ASP A 155 1.73 -22.89 -4.13
C ASP A 155 3.12 -22.76 -3.46
N GLY A 156 3.19 -22.17 -2.28
CA GLY A 156 4.43 -21.90 -1.56
C GLY A 156 5.09 -20.56 -1.90
N THR A 157 4.42 -19.71 -2.67
CA THR A 157 4.88 -18.33 -2.89
C THR A 157 4.70 -17.51 -1.62
N ASP A 158 5.78 -16.86 -1.20
CA ASP A 158 5.80 -15.91 -0.08
C ASP A 158 6.60 -14.68 -0.50
N SER A 159 5.98 -13.53 -0.54
CA SER A 159 6.63 -12.29 -0.93
C SER A 159 6.33 -11.14 0.01
N HIS A 160 7.37 -10.38 0.30
CA HIS A 160 7.31 -9.14 1.08
C HIS A 160 7.91 -7.99 0.27
N SER A 161 7.29 -6.85 0.30
CA SER A 161 7.85 -5.65 -0.35
C SER A 161 7.51 -4.39 0.42
N ILE A 162 8.51 -3.51 0.55
CA ILE A 162 8.38 -2.14 1.05
C ILE A 162 8.75 -1.19 -0.09
N ARG A 163 7.87 -0.23 -0.37
CA ARG A 163 8.02 0.71 -1.49
C ARG A 163 7.81 2.15 -1.03
N PRO A 164 8.83 2.80 -0.46
CA PRO A 164 8.77 4.23 -0.15
C PRO A 164 8.90 5.06 -1.43
N ARG A 165 8.12 6.14 -1.53
CA ARG A 165 8.18 7.14 -2.60
C ARG A 165 8.03 8.54 -2.02
N THR A 166 8.82 9.47 -2.52
CA THR A 166 8.75 10.88 -2.13
C THR A 166 8.62 11.74 -3.37
N HIS A 167 7.70 12.67 -3.35
CA HIS A 167 7.47 13.65 -4.40
C HIS A 167 7.61 15.05 -3.82
N LEU A 168 8.53 15.84 -4.38
CA LEU A 168 8.63 17.27 -4.14
C LEU A 168 8.07 18.00 -5.36
N ILE A 169 7.07 18.83 -5.13
CA ILE A 169 6.43 19.64 -6.17
C ILE A 169 6.59 21.08 -5.79
N VAL A 170 7.21 21.86 -6.68
CA VAL A 170 7.36 23.30 -6.54
C VAL A 170 6.58 23.98 -7.67
N ARG A 171 5.66 24.86 -7.30
CA ARG A 171 4.93 25.70 -8.24
C ARG A 171 5.27 27.14 -7.98
N LEU A 172 5.67 27.84 -9.03
CA LEU A 172 6.09 29.23 -9.00
C LEU A 172 5.21 30.02 -9.95
N THR A 173 4.76 31.18 -9.50
CA THR A 173 4.03 32.14 -10.34
C THR A 173 4.87 33.40 -10.45
N ALA A 174 5.17 33.81 -11.67
CA ALA A 174 5.81 35.08 -11.99
C ALA A 174 4.85 35.91 -12.85
N GLU A 175 4.96 37.24 -12.76
CA GLU A 175 4.29 38.15 -13.69
C GLU A 175 5.13 38.22 -14.98
N ALA A 176 4.47 38.12 -16.11
CA ALA A 176 5.11 38.38 -17.41
C ALA A 176 4.94 39.86 -17.74
N ASP A 177 6.03 40.50 -18.13
CA ASP A 177 6.03 41.89 -18.64
C ASP A 177 5.27 41.96 -19.98
#